data_8278c9c3bcad51894d7e9acd2974fc0b
#
_entry.id   8278c9c3bcad51894d7e9acd2974fc0b
#
_cell.length_a   1.000
_cell.length_b   1.000
_cell.length_c   1.000
_cell.angle_alpha   90.00
_cell.angle_beta   90.00
_cell.angle_gamma   90.00
#
_symmetry.space_group_name_H-M   'P 1'
#
loop_
_entity.id
_entity.type
_entity.pdbx_description
1 polymer ?
#
loop_
_entity_poly.entity_id
_entity_poly.type
_entity_poly.pdbx_seq_one_letter_code
_entity_poly.pdbx_strand_id
1 'polypeptide(L)'
;MVAFDLPGQPGPAECMAWDEAILDAVEHGECGPALWFWESPIPCVVVGYGQTPVREVHLDACEADHVPVLRRCSGGGTVVHGPGCLSYGVALPIDIHPDLETIHGTNEIGRAHV
;
A
#
# COMPACT_ATOMS: atom_id res chain seq x y z
N MET A 1 10.52 11.63 -10.93
CA MET A 1 9.63 10.99 -9.92
C MET A 1 9.21 12.04 -8.90
N VAL A 2 7.95 12.07 -8.59
CA VAL A 2 7.42 12.97 -7.56
C VAL A 2 7.33 12.18 -6.25
N ALA A 3 7.84 12.75 -5.15
CA ALA A 3 7.76 12.15 -3.82
C ALA A 3 6.94 13.06 -2.91
N PHE A 4 5.97 12.49 -2.18
CA PHE A 4 5.09 13.29 -1.33
C PHE A 4 4.49 12.46 -0.19
N ASP A 5 4.12 13.15 0.88
CA ASP A 5 3.28 12.58 1.93
C ASP A 5 1.81 12.71 1.51
N LEU A 6 0.98 11.74 1.90
CA LEU A 6 -0.45 11.85 1.63
C LEU A 6 -1.02 13.09 2.32
N PRO A 7 -1.85 13.89 1.61
CA PRO A 7 -2.34 15.16 2.14
C PRO A 7 -3.31 14.95 3.31
N GLY A 8 -3.27 15.87 4.25
CA GLY A 8 -4.03 15.77 5.50
C GLY A 8 -3.41 14.73 6.42
N GLN A 9 -4.20 14.06 7.19
CA GLN A 9 -3.80 12.90 7.98
C GLN A 9 -4.90 11.84 7.79
N PRO A 10 -4.92 11.18 6.63
CA PRO A 10 -6.00 10.27 6.30
C PRO A 10 -6.02 9.06 7.21
N GLY A 11 -7.21 8.56 7.51
CA GLY A 11 -7.38 7.29 8.20
C GLY A 11 -6.93 6.11 7.34
N PRO A 12 -6.84 4.90 7.91
CA PRO A 12 -6.30 3.76 7.17
C PRO A 12 -7.09 3.41 5.90
N ALA A 13 -8.41 3.51 5.90
CA ALA A 13 -9.21 3.25 4.70
C ALA A 13 -8.91 4.27 3.59
N GLU A 14 -8.74 5.53 3.94
CA GLU A 14 -8.38 6.58 2.98
C GLU A 14 -6.96 6.36 2.43
N CYS A 15 -6.03 5.90 3.27
CA CYS A 15 -4.68 5.57 2.82
C CYS A 15 -4.71 4.46 1.77
N MET A 16 -5.54 3.43 1.97
CA MET A 16 -5.71 2.37 0.98
C MET A 16 -6.31 2.90 -0.32
N ALA A 17 -7.28 3.81 -0.22
CA ALA A 17 -7.88 4.45 -1.38
C ALA A 17 -6.87 5.31 -2.15
N TRP A 18 -6.00 6.05 -1.46
CA TRP A 18 -4.92 6.81 -2.09
C TRP A 18 -3.96 5.91 -2.84
N ASP A 19 -3.55 4.79 -2.24
CA ASP A 19 -2.64 3.83 -2.89
C ASP A 19 -3.21 3.39 -4.24
N GLU A 20 -4.48 3.01 -4.28
CA GLU A 20 -5.15 2.56 -5.49
C GLU A 20 -5.31 3.70 -6.51
N ALA A 21 -5.71 4.89 -6.05
CA ALA A 21 -5.91 6.03 -6.92
C ALA A 21 -4.60 6.50 -7.59
N ILE A 22 -3.50 6.51 -6.85
CA ILE A 22 -2.20 6.89 -7.40
C ILE A 22 -1.73 5.85 -8.41
N LEU A 23 -1.88 4.57 -8.10
CA LEU A 23 -1.52 3.50 -9.01
C LEU A 23 -2.29 3.61 -10.32
N ASP A 24 -3.61 3.83 -10.24
CA ASP A 24 -4.46 4.02 -11.42
C ASP A 24 -4.02 5.24 -12.25
N ALA A 25 -3.70 6.35 -11.59
CA ALA A 25 -3.29 7.56 -12.28
C ALA A 25 -1.97 7.34 -13.05
N VAL A 26 -1.02 6.63 -12.46
CA VAL A 26 0.25 6.30 -13.13
C VAL A 26 0.01 5.34 -14.29
N GLU A 27 -0.83 4.32 -14.09
CA GLU A 27 -1.16 3.33 -15.12
C GLU A 27 -1.80 3.97 -16.35
N HIS A 28 -2.69 4.94 -16.14
CA HIS A 28 -3.40 5.62 -17.23
C HIS A 28 -2.65 6.85 -17.79
N GLY A 29 -1.42 7.08 -17.34
CA GLY A 29 -0.61 8.19 -17.82
C GLY A 29 -1.07 9.57 -17.35
N GLU A 30 -1.93 9.65 -16.34
CA GLU A 30 -2.43 10.90 -15.79
C GLU A 30 -1.36 11.61 -14.94
N CYS A 31 -0.41 10.85 -14.40
CA CYS A 31 0.77 11.38 -13.74
C CYS A 31 1.97 10.46 -14.02
N GLY A 32 3.17 10.99 -13.83
CA GLY A 32 4.40 10.22 -13.98
C GLY A 32 4.70 9.34 -12.76
N PRO A 33 5.90 8.75 -12.72
CA PRO A 33 6.31 7.91 -11.59
C PRO A 33 6.12 8.64 -10.26
N ALA A 34 5.59 7.93 -9.26
CA ALA A 34 5.26 8.51 -7.97
C ALA A 34 5.80 7.66 -6.82
N LEU A 35 6.22 8.34 -5.76
CA LEU A 35 6.61 7.76 -4.49
C LEU A 35 5.85 8.53 -3.41
N TRP A 36 5.11 7.82 -2.55
CA TRP A 36 4.34 8.47 -1.50
C TRP A 36 4.48 7.74 -0.19
N PHE A 37 4.21 8.49 0.89
CA PHE A 37 4.38 8.01 2.26
C PHE A 37 3.11 8.25 3.06
N TRP A 38 2.81 7.35 3.97
CA TRP A 38 1.74 7.55 4.93
C TRP A 38 2.00 6.76 6.21
N GLU A 39 1.33 7.18 7.26
CA GLU A 39 1.31 6.51 8.55
C GLU A 39 -0.12 6.47 9.04
N SER A 40 -0.60 5.30 9.45
CA SER A 40 -1.95 5.21 10.00
C SER A 40 -1.99 5.84 11.40
N PRO A 41 -2.94 6.74 11.67
CA PRO A 41 -3.07 7.34 13.01
C PRO A 41 -3.59 6.37 14.06
N ILE A 42 -4.16 5.23 13.64
CA ILE A 42 -4.70 4.20 14.53
C ILE A 42 -4.21 2.83 14.10
N PRO A 43 -4.14 1.84 15.02
CA PRO A 43 -3.85 0.47 14.64
C PRO A 43 -4.87 -0.06 13.63
N CYS A 44 -4.40 -0.77 12.63
CA CYS A 44 -5.24 -1.46 11.64
C CYS A 44 -4.55 -2.71 11.13
N VAL A 45 -5.34 -3.63 10.60
CA VAL A 45 -4.83 -4.84 9.96
C VAL A 45 -5.12 -4.75 8.47
N VAL A 46 -4.11 -5.00 7.66
CA VAL A 46 -4.24 -4.98 6.20
C VAL A 46 -3.94 -6.37 5.64
N VAL A 47 -4.94 -6.98 5.02
CA VAL A 47 -4.77 -8.26 4.34
C VAL A 47 -4.42 -8.03 2.87
N GLY A 48 -3.70 -8.98 2.28
CA GLY A 48 -3.40 -8.95 0.85
C GLY A 48 -4.65 -9.24 0.02
N TYR A 49 -4.61 -8.82 -1.25
CA TYR A 49 -5.75 -8.96 -2.16
C TYR A 49 -6.28 -10.40 -2.24
N GLY A 50 -5.39 -11.39 -2.28
CA GLY A 50 -5.76 -12.80 -2.41
C GLY A 50 -6.01 -13.53 -1.10
N GLN A 51 -5.91 -12.86 0.05
CA GLN A 51 -6.09 -13.50 1.35
C GLN A 51 -7.55 -13.49 1.78
N THR A 52 -7.92 -14.48 2.61
CA THR A 52 -9.24 -14.57 3.21
C THR A 52 -9.17 -14.07 4.64
N PRO A 53 -9.80 -12.92 4.96
CA PRO A 53 -9.65 -12.29 6.29
C PRO A 53 -9.99 -13.23 7.46
N VAL A 54 -11.01 -14.05 7.33
CA VAL A 54 -11.44 -14.96 8.41
C VAL A 54 -10.35 -15.98 8.75
N ARG A 55 -9.46 -16.30 7.80
CA ARG A 55 -8.35 -17.25 8.02
C ARG A 55 -7.12 -16.58 8.59
N GLU A 56 -6.93 -15.29 8.30
CA GLU A 56 -5.69 -14.56 8.62
C GLU A 56 -5.80 -13.74 9.89
N VAL A 57 -7.01 -13.37 10.30
CA VAL A 57 -7.24 -12.37 11.34
C VAL A 57 -8.31 -12.86 12.33
N HIS A 58 -8.08 -12.58 13.61
CA HIS A 58 -9.10 -12.77 14.63
C HIS A 58 -10.12 -11.63 14.55
N LEU A 59 -11.10 -11.77 13.65
CA LEU A 59 -12.06 -10.71 13.33
C LEU A 59 -12.86 -10.25 14.55
N ASP A 60 -13.26 -11.18 15.42
CA ASP A 60 -14.03 -10.85 16.62
C ASP A 60 -13.22 -9.95 17.57
N ALA A 61 -11.94 -10.27 17.74
CA ALA A 61 -11.04 -9.46 18.58
C ALA A 61 -10.82 -8.07 17.98
N CYS A 62 -10.64 -7.98 16.66
CA CYS A 62 -10.49 -6.70 15.98
C CYS A 62 -11.74 -5.83 16.14
N GLU A 63 -12.93 -6.43 15.99
CA GLU A 63 -14.18 -5.70 16.19
C GLU A 63 -14.31 -5.20 17.63
N ALA A 64 -14.01 -6.05 18.61
CA ALA A 64 -14.07 -5.68 20.03
C ALA A 64 -13.12 -4.54 20.38
N ASP A 65 -11.94 -4.51 19.78
CA ASP A 65 -10.91 -3.51 20.03
C ASP A 65 -10.98 -2.32 19.07
N HIS A 66 -11.99 -2.26 18.21
CA HIS A 66 -12.16 -1.22 17.19
C HIS A 66 -10.94 -1.09 16.25
N VAL A 67 -10.35 -2.21 15.89
CA VAL A 67 -9.24 -2.27 14.94
C VAL A 67 -9.79 -2.56 13.55
N PRO A 68 -9.69 -1.61 12.60
CA PRO A 68 -10.16 -1.84 11.24
C PRO A 68 -9.37 -2.97 10.56
N VAL A 69 -10.08 -3.79 9.79
CA VAL A 69 -9.48 -4.80 8.93
C VAL A 69 -9.75 -4.40 7.49
N LEU A 70 -8.69 -4.17 6.74
CA LEU A 70 -8.76 -3.63 5.39
C LEU A 70 -8.06 -4.58 4.42
N ARG A 71 -8.42 -4.49 3.15
CA ARG A 71 -7.77 -5.24 2.06
C ARG A 71 -7.07 -4.25 1.14
N ARG A 72 -5.79 -4.49 0.85
CA ARG A 72 -5.10 -3.69 -0.15
C ARG A 72 -5.34 -4.24 -1.56
N CYS A 73 -5.08 -3.41 -2.57
CA CYS A 73 -5.24 -3.80 -3.98
C CYS A 73 -4.09 -4.67 -4.49
N SER A 74 -3.02 -4.83 -3.72
CA SER A 74 -1.86 -5.65 -4.07
C SER A 74 -1.81 -6.95 -3.29
N GLY A 75 -1.03 -7.92 -3.78
CA GLY A 75 -0.86 -9.21 -3.14
C GLY A 75 0.03 -9.17 -1.90
N GLY A 76 0.38 -10.34 -1.41
CA GLY A 76 1.26 -10.51 -0.25
C GLY A 76 0.52 -10.91 1.02
N GLY A 77 1.21 -10.87 2.15
CA GLY A 77 0.70 -11.32 3.44
C GLY A 77 -0.02 -10.25 4.23
N THR A 78 -0.56 -10.67 5.36
CA THR A 78 -1.24 -9.78 6.31
C THR A 78 -0.21 -9.01 7.14
N VAL A 79 -0.45 -7.72 7.32
CA VAL A 79 0.41 -6.85 8.14
C VAL A 79 -0.43 -6.03 9.09
N VAL A 80 0.19 -5.59 10.17
CA VAL A 80 -0.39 -4.66 11.13
C VAL A 80 0.29 -3.31 10.96
N HIS A 81 -0.51 -2.27 10.76
CA HIS A 81 -0.05 -0.88 10.71
C HIS A 81 -0.55 -0.10 11.91
N GLY A 82 0.13 0.97 12.22
CA GLY A 82 -0.27 1.88 13.29
C GLY A 82 0.73 3.01 13.44
N PRO A 83 0.57 3.84 14.47
CA PRO A 83 1.53 4.89 14.78
C PRO A 83 2.94 4.31 14.91
N GLY A 84 3.92 4.96 14.28
CA GLY A 84 5.30 4.49 14.24
C GLY A 84 5.63 3.58 13.06
N CYS A 85 4.65 3.16 12.27
CA CYS A 85 4.85 2.34 11.08
C CYS A 85 4.74 3.21 9.84
N LEU A 86 5.87 3.59 9.25
CA LEU A 86 5.87 4.34 8.00
C LEU A 86 5.66 3.39 6.83
N SER A 87 4.62 3.67 6.06
CA SER A 87 4.35 2.97 4.80
C SER A 87 4.79 3.82 3.62
N TYR A 88 5.25 3.18 2.57
CA TYR A 88 5.53 3.87 1.32
C TYR A 88 4.97 3.08 0.14
N GLY A 89 4.63 3.80 -0.91
CA GLY A 89 4.21 3.21 -2.17
C GLY A 89 5.03 3.78 -3.31
N VAL A 90 5.32 2.95 -4.29
CA VAL A 90 6.01 3.33 -5.52
C VAL A 90 5.17 2.89 -6.70
N ALA A 91 4.82 3.81 -7.57
CA ALA A 91 4.12 3.49 -8.82
C ALA A 91 4.99 3.93 -10.00
N LEU A 92 5.32 2.97 -10.86
CA LEU A 92 6.18 3.15 -12.02
C LEU A 92 5.48 2.60 -13.25
N PRO A 93 5.53 3.30 -14.40
CA PRO A 93 5.11 2.71 -15.67
C PRO A 93 6.00 1.50 -15.99
N ILE A 94 5.41 0.41 -16.47
CA ILE A 94 6.15 -0.83 -16.77
C ILE A 94 7.24 -0.60 -17.82
N ASP A 95 6.98 0.28 -18.77
CA ASP A 95 7.89 0.57 -19.88
C ASP A 95 9.10 1.45 -19.50
N ILE A 96 9.15 1.96 -18.27
CA ILE A 96 10.27 2.80 -17.82
C ILE A 96 11.57 2.02 -17.63
N HIS A 97 11.47 0.73 -17.36
CA HIS A 97 12.64 -0.15 -17.17
C HIS A 97 12.24 -1.61 -17.49
N PRO A 98 13.09 -2.36 -18.25
CA PRO A 98 12.76 -3.76 -18.63
C PRO A 98 12.52 -4.69 -17.45
N ASP A 99 13.21 -4.47 -16.33
CA ASP A 99 13.09 -5.32 -15.14
C ASP A 99 11.71 -5.24 -14.48
N LEU A 100 10.91 -4.19 -14.76
CA LEU A 100 9.57 -4.04 -14.22
C LEU A 100 8.56 -5.05 -14.78
N GLU A 101 8.93 -5.78 -15.83
CA GLU A 101 8.08 -6.85 -16.38
C GLU A 101 8.04 -8.09 -15.50
N THR A 102 8.94 -8.21 -14.51
CA THR A 102 8.99 -9.33 -13.58
C THR A 102 8.89 -8.88 -12.14
N ILE A 103 8.31 -9.73 -11.28
CA ILE A 103 8.23 -9.46 -9.84
C ILE A 103 9.63 -9.34 -9.24
N HIS A 104 10.54 -10.22 -9.63
CA HIS A 104 11.92 -10.20 -9.13
C HIS A 104 12.64 -8.90 -9.51
N GLY A 105 12.57 -8.50 -10.77
CA GLY A 105 13.19 -7.26 -11.25
C GLY A 105 12.62 -6.03 -10.58
N THR A 106 11.30 -5.99 -10.36
CA THR A 106 10.65 -4.90 -9.65
C THR A 106 11.17 -4.78 -8.22
N ASN A 107 11.31 -5.90 -7.52
CA ASN A 107 11.86 -5.92 -6.16
C ASN A 107 13.31 -5.46 -6.11
N GLU A 108 14.12 -5.82 -7.10
CA GLU A 108 15.51 -5.37 -7.18
C GLU A 108 15.60 -3.84 -7.36
N ILE A 109 14.76 -3.26 -8.21
CA ILE A 109 14.69 -1.81 -8.39
C ILE A 109 14.28 -1.14 -7.09
N GLY A 110 13.24 -1.63 -6.42
CA GLY A 110 12.80 -1.10 -5.14
C GLY A 110 13.88 -1.17 -4.06
N ARG A 111 14.59 -2.28 -3.99
CA ARG A 111 15.68 -2.48 -3.05
C ARG A 111 16.83 -1.51 -3.27
N ALA A 112 17.12 -1.17 -4.52
CA ALA A 112 18.20 -0.25 -4.86
C ALA A 112 17.91 1.21 -4.47
N HIS A 113 16.64 1.57 -4.26
CA HIS A 113 16.19 2.94 -4.02
C HIS A 113 15.65 3.18 -2.60
N VAL A 114 15.66 2.17 -1.75
CA VAL A 114 15.19 2.27 -0.36
C VAL A 114 16.34 2.48 0.66
#